data_04ef39290f859e0afed4e9fb2e0a7062
#
_entry.id   04ef39290f859e0afed4e9fb2e0a7062
#
_cell.length_a   1.000
_cell.length_b   1.000
_cell.length_c   1.000
_cell.angle_alpha   90.00
_cell.angle_beta   90.00
_cell.angle_gamma   90.00
#
_symmetry.space_group_name_H-M   'P 1'
#
loop_
_entity.id
_entity.type
_entity.pdbx_description
1 polymer ?
#
loop_
_entity_poly.entity_id
_entity_poly.type
_entity_poly.pdbx_seq_one_letter_code
_entity_poly.pdbx_strand_id
1 'polypeptide(L)'
;LKICIAHQFSKDDQWDRLDKYADDSRFIVIEIPHNESEGVCWARNQIQQHYEGEDYTLHLDSHHRFIQDWDTECVDMLNGLIDKGINKPLITSYVPSYDPTNYPKNIDNNVYGIYIDKWLEGTATFRPYMLPARETPTLSRFYSGHFAFTLGQFAEEVKHDPLMYFEGEGITMSARAYTYGYDLFTP
;
A
#
# COMPACT_ATOMS: atom_id res chain seq x y z
N LEU A 1 10.22 -3.75 -13.24
CA LEU A 1 9.94 -3.36 -11.86
C LEU A 1 10.68 -2.08 -11.53
N LYS A 2 9.97 -1.09 -10.97
CA LYS A 2 10.54 0.14 -10.40
C LYS A 2 10.16 0.20 -8.93
N ILE A 3 11.07 0.61 -8.07
CA ILE A 3 10.86 0.70 -6.61
C ILE A 3 11.19 2.13 -6.19
N CYS A 4 10.18 2.88 -5.74
CA CYS A 4 10.36 4.24 -5.24
C CYS A 4 10.25 4.24 -3.71
N ILE A 5 11.22 4.82 -3.05
CA ILE A 5 11.34 4.83 -1.59
C ILE A 5 11.46 6.28 -1.10
N ALA A 6 10.55 6.71 -0.23
CA ALA A 6 10.72 7.94 0.55
C ALA A 6 11.50 7.59 1.83
N HIS A 7 12.81 7.79 1.80
CA HIS A 7 13.73 7.45 2.87
C HIS A 7 13.83 8.61 3.86
N GLN A 8 13.07 8.53 4.93
CA GLN A 8 13.07 9.51 6.01
C GLN A 8 14.12 9.11 7.05
N PHE A 9 15.33 9.62 6.93
CA PHE A 9 16.50 9.16 7.66
C PHE A 9 17.00 10.13 8.73
N SER A 10 17.72 9.59 9.72
CA SER A 10 18.57 10.35 10.64
C SER A 10 20.05 10.18 10.25
N LYS A 11 20.81 11.27 10.29
CA LYS A 11 22.26 11.21 10.04
C LYS A 11 23.02 10.40 11.11
N ASP A 12 22.42 10.24 12.28
CA ASP A 12 22.99 9.49 13.39
C ASP A 12 22.76 7.99 13.26
N ASP A 13 21.80 7.57 12.42
CA ASP A 13 21.48 6.17 12.15
C ASP A 13 22.28 5.64 10.96
N GLN A 14 23.01 4.56 11.18
CA GLN A 14 23.81 3.90 10.14
C GLN A 14 23.20 2.60 9.62
N TRP A 15 22.20 2.10 10.31
CA TRP A 15 21.62 0.77 10.05
C TRP A 15 20.59 0.75 8.90
N ASP A 16 20.00 1.88 8.55
CA ASP A 16 18.96 1.99 7.52
C ASP A 16 19.47 2.58 6.18
N ARG A 17 20.78 2.67 6.00
CA ARG A 17 21.38 3.24 4.78
C ARG A 17 21.02 2.47 3.52
N LEU A 18 20.66 3.22 2.48
CA LEU A 18 20.24 2.69 1.18
C LEU A 18 21.30 2.85 0.09
N ASP A 19 22.53 3.25 0.42
CA ASP A 19 23.64 3.47 -0.53
C ASP A 19 23.87 2.27 -1.47
N LYS A 20 23.61 1.05 -0.99
CA LYS A 20 23.75 -0.18 -1.79
C LYS A 20 22.81 -0.27 -2.99
N TYR A 21 21.81 0.59 -3.05
CA TYR A 21 20.86 0.65 -4.17
C TYR A 21 21.10 1.83 -5.11
N ALA A 22 22.08 2.69 -4.83
CA ALA A 22 22.32 3.92 -5.58
C ALA A 22 22.64 3.68 -7.06
N ASP A 23 23.31 2.57 -7.37
CA ASP A 23 23.69 2.20 -8.75
C ASP A 23 22.67 1.29 -9.44
N ASP A 24 21.58 0.92 -8.78
CA ASP A 24 20.54 0.07 -9.36
C ASP A 24 19.41 0.94 -9.91
N SER A 25 19.29 1.02 -11.24
CA SER A 25 18.31 1.85 -11.95
C SER A 25 16.85 1.50 -11.66
N ARG A 26 16.59 0.37 -10.99
CA ARG A 26 15.25 0.01 -10.54
C ARG A 26 14.79 0.80 -9.32
N PHE A 27 15.73 1.41 -8.59
CA PHE A 27 15.42 2.12 -7.36
C PHE A 27 15.46 3.64 -7.59
N ILE A 28 14.44 4.30 -7.08
CA ILE A 28 14.38 5.75 -6.89
C ILE A 28 14.32 5.99 -5.39
N VAL A 29 15.37 6.57 -4.83
CA VAL A 29 15.42 6.89 -3.40
C VAL A 29 15.29 8.39 -3.22
N ILE A 30 14.20 8.83 -2.58
CA ILE A 30 13.96 10.22 -2.21
C ILE A 30 14.49 10.39 -0.78
N GLU A 31 15.66 11.00 -0.66
CA GLU A 31 16.32 11.24 0.62
C GLU A 31 15.67 12.42 1.36
N ILE A 32 15.11 12.17 2.53
CA ILE A 32 14.40 13.15 3.35
C ILE A 32 14.99 13.13 4.77
N PRO A 33 15.65 14.19 5.22
CA PRO A 33 16.03 14.30 6.63
C PRO A 33 14.79 14.20 7.53
N HIS A 34 14.84 13.40 8.60
CA HIS A 34 13.66 13.12 9.44
C HIS A 34 13.00 14.38 10.02
N ASN A 35 13.76 15.44 10.26
CA ASN A 35 13.25 16.73 10.74
C ASN A 35 12.56 17.58 9.65
N GLU A 36 12.63 17.15 8.39
CA GLU A 36 11.93 17.75 7.25
C GLU A 36 10.69 16.92 6.82
N SER A 37 10.42 15.85 7.56
CA SER A 37 9.26 14.99 7.28
C SER A 37 7.95 15.71 7.59
N GLU A 38 7.04 15.68 6.63
CA GLU A 38 5.67 16.21 6.75
C GLU A 38 4.61 15.10 6.94
N GLY A 39 5.04 13.87 7.21
CA GLY A 39 4.19 12.73 7.48
C GLY A 39 4.07 11.73 6.34
N VAL A 40 3.33 10.65 6.60
CA VAL A 40 3.25 9.50 5.69
C VAL A 40 2.55 9.83 4.38
N CYS A 41 1.45 10.58 4.41
CA CYS A 41 0.70 10.91 3.19
C CYS A 41 1.49 11.87 2.29
N TRP A 42 2.25 12.80 2.88
CA TRP A 42 3.18 13.64 2.14
C TRP A 42 4.27 12.80 1.46
N ALA A 43 4.91 11.89 2.19
CA ALA A 43 5.95 11.01 1.64
C ALA A 43 5.41 10.14 0.50
N ARG A 44 4.21 9.59 0.64
CA ARG A 44 3.52 8.82 -0.40
C ARG A 44 3.15 9.65 -1.62
N ASN A 45 2.74 10.91 -1.41
CA ASN A 45 2.51 11.85 -2.50
C ASN A 45 3.80 12.12 -3.29
N GLN A 46 4.94 12.27 -2.62
CA GLN A 46 6.25 12.41 -3.30
C GLN A 46 6.57 11.18 -4.17
N ILE A 47 6.37 9.97 -3.63
CA ILE A 47 6.56 8.72 -4.39
C ILE A 47 5.68 8.68 -5.64
N GLN A 48 4.41 9.05 -5.52
CA GLN A 48 3.45 9.02 -6.63
C GLN A 48 3.83 9.96 -7.80
N GLN A 49 4.65 10.99 -7.55
CA GLN A 49 5.14 11.89 -8.60
C GLN A 49 6.15 11.24 -9.55
N HIS A 50 6.69 10.08 -9.20
CA HIS A 50 7.62 9.31 -10.02
C HIS A 50 6.94 8.26 -10.90
N TYR A 51 5.62 8.28 -11.00
CA TYR A 51 4.89 7.46 -11.96
C TYR A 51 5.18 7.91 -13.38
N GLU A 52 5.53 6.99 -14.26
CA GLU A 52 5.93 7.24 -15.66
C GLU A 52 5.16 6.38 -16.66
N GLY A 53 4.00 5.84 -16.25
CA GLY A 53 3.16 5.03 -17.12
C GLY A 53 3.31 3.53 -16.90
N GLU A 54 3.74 3.09 -15.73
CA GLU A 54 3.76 1.68 -15.35
C GLU A 54 2.36 1.06 -15.41
N ASP A 55 2.25 -0.22 -15.84
CA ASP A 55 0.96 -0.90 -15.98
C ASP A 55 0.25 -1.09 -14.63
N TYR A 56 1.02 -1.34 -13.57
CA TYR A 56 0.51 -1.58 -12.22
C TYR A 56 1.24 -0.73 -11.19
N THR A 57 0.57 -0.46 -10.07
CA THR A 57 1.17 0.14 -8.89
C THR A 57 0.89 -0.70 -7.65
N LEU A 58 1.91 -0.87 -6.82
CA LEU A 58 1.81 -1.45 -5.49
C LEU A 58 2.21 -0.42 -4.46
N HIS A 59 1.29 -0.07 -3.60
CA HIS A 59 1.54 0.78 -2.44
C HIS A 59 1.59 -0.10 -1.19
N LEU A 60 2.62 0.05 -0.39
CA LEU A 60 2.82 -0.70 0.86
C LEU A 60 3.67 0.06 1.87
N ASP A 61 3.67 -0.42 3.09
CA ASP A 61 4.59 0.03 4.14
C ASP A 61 5.96 -0.64 3.99
N SER A 62 6.97 -0.15 4.72
CA SER A 62 8.36 -0.63 4.62
C SER A 62 8.61 -2.01 5.25
N HIS A 63 7.70 -2.52 6.06
CA HIS A 63 7.89 -3.74 6.88
C HIS A 63 7.20 -4.98 6.29
N HIS A 64 7.35 -5.21 4.99
CA HIS A 64 6.77 -6.36 4.31
C HIS A 64 7.77 -7.48 4.05
N ARG A 65 7.23 -8.69 3.90
CA ARG A 65 7.92 -9.86 3.35
C ARG A 65 7.04 -10.45 2.27
N PHE A 66 7.67 -10.84 1.18
CA PHE A 66 6.99 -11.36 0.02
C PHE A 66 7.19 -12.87 -0.07
N ILE A 67 6.14 -13.59 -0.45
CA ILE A 67 6.21 -14.98 -0.85
C ILE A 67 6.71 -15.06 -2.31
N GLN A 68 7.12 -16.25 -2.74
CA GLN A 68 7.45 -16.45 -4.15
C GLN A 68 6.20 -16.20 -5.01
N ASP A 69 6.42 -15.64 -6.21
CA ASP A 69 5.39 -15.39 -7.25
C ASP A 69 4.24 -14.44 -6.80
N TRP A 70 4.44 -13.66 -5.71
CA TRP A 70 3.46 -12.72 -5.18
C TRP A 70 2.96 -11.70 -6.21
N ASP A 71 3.83 -11.26 -7.10
CA ASP A 71 3.53 -10.29 -8.15
C ASP A 71 2.62 -10.90 -9.23
N THR A 72 2.89 -12.13 -9.65
CA THR A 72 2.05 -12.90 -10.54
C THR A 72 0.67 -13.11 -9.94
N GLU A 73 0.59 -13.52 -8.68
CA GLU A 73 -0.67 -13.70 -7.95
C GLU A 73 -1.51 -12.40 -7.90
N CYS A 74 -0.86 -11.27 -7.63
CA CYS A 74 -1.53 -9.97 -7.62
C CYS A 74 -2.06 -9.58 -9.00
N VAL A 75 -1.27 -9.77 -10.05
CA VAL A 75 -1.65 -9.47 -11.44
C VAL A 75 -2.80 -10.37 -11.89
N ASP A 76 -2.72 -11.68 -11.63
CA ASP A 76 -3.76 -12.64 -12.02
C ASP A 76 -5.09 -12.33 -11.30
N MET A 77 -5.02 -12.00 -10.02
CA MET A 77 -6.18 -11.61 -9.23
C MET A 77 -6.84 -10.33 -9.78
N LEU A 78 -6.04 -9.32 -10.14
CA LEU A 78 -6.52 -8.07 -10.70
C LEU A 78 -7.17 -8.29 -12.08
N ASN A 79 -6.48 -9.04 -12.96
CA ASN A 79 -6.99 -9.38 -14.28
C ASN A 79 -8.28 -10.20 -14.22
N GLY A 80 -8.37 -11.14 -13.28
CA GLY A 80 -9.60 -11.90 -13.06
C GLY A 80 -10.81 -11.04 -12.64
N LEU A 81 -10.57 -9.88 -12.00
CA LEU A 81 -11.63 -8.89 -11.74
C LEU A 81 -11.97 -8.09 -13.00
N ILE A 82 -10.98 -7.70 -13.79
CA ILE A 82 -11.17 -7.00 -15.07
C ILE A 82 -11.98 -7.86 -16.05
N ASP A 83 -11.69 -9.15 -16.15
CA ASP A 83 -12.39 -10.10 -16.99
C ASP A 83 -13.87 -10.28 -16.57
N LYS A 84 -14.18 -10.00 -15.31
CA LYS A 84 -15.57 -9.96 -14.79
C LYS A 84 -16.26 -8.62 -15.02
N GLY A 85 -15.62 -7.68 -15.71
CA GLY A 85 -16.18 -6.38 -16.07
C GLY A 85 -15.93 -5.26 -15.06
N ILE A 86 -15.03 -5.45 -14.10
CA ILE A 86 -14.62 -4.38 -13.18
C ILE A 86 -13.56 -3.51 -13.88
N ASN A 87 -13.88 -2.26 -14.16
CA ASN A 87 -13.00 -1.39 -14.95
C ASN A 87 -11.74 -0.92 -14.22
N LYS A 88 -11.86 -0.64 -12.92
CA LYS A 88 -10.77 -0.13 -12.08
C LYS A 88 -10.73 -0.88 -10.75
N PRO A 89 -10.36 -2.18 -10.75
CA PRO A 89 -10.25 -2.93 -9.50
C PRO A 89 -9.03 -2.47 -8.70
N LEU A 90 -9.18 -2.39 -7.38
CA LEU A 90 -8.11 -2.12 -6.42
C LEU A 90 -8.14 -3.20 -5.34
N ILE A 91 -7.09 -3.99 -5.26
CA ILE A 91 -6.93 -5.04 -4.25
C ILE A 91 -6.25 -4.42 -3.03
N THR A 92 -6.90 -4.50 -1.88
CA THR A 92 -6.40 -3.89 -0.65
C THR A 92 -6.75 -4.74 0.56
N SER A 93 -5.82 -4.83 1.51
CA SER A 93 -5.98 -5.66 2.70
C SER A 93 -5.15 -5.13 3.85
N TYR A 94 -5.55 -5.46 5.05
CA TYR A 94 -4.67 -5.45 6.19
C TYR A 94 -3.84 -6.74 6.14
N VAL A 95 -2.55 -6.62 5.87
CA VAL A 95 -1.69 -7.79 5.61
C VAL A 95 -1.45 -8.62 6.87
N PRO A 96 -1.30 -9.94 6.73
CA PRO A 96 -1.01 -10.84 7.86
C PRO A 96 0.29 -10.47 8.58
N SER A 97 0.30 -10.68 9.88
CA SER A 97 1.50 -10.47 10.70
C SER A 97 2.52 -11.60 10.57
N TYR A 98 3.77 -11.30 10.81
CA TYR A 98 4.84 -12.29 10.93
C TYR A 98 5.77 -11.95 12.10
N ASP A 99 6.47 -12.94 12.63
CA ASP A 99 7.49 -12.72 13.63
C ASP A 99 8.87 -12.59 12.94
N PRO A 100 9.51 -11.42 12.97
CA PRO A 100 10.79 -11.20 12.29
C PRO A 100 11.91 -12.13 12.77
N THR A 101 11.86 -12.60 14.01
CA THR A 101 12.91 -13.46 14.60
C THR A 101 12.76 -14.93 14.20
N ASN A 102 11.55 -15.32 13.80
CA ASN A 102 11.22 -16.71 13.47
C ASN A 102 10.81 -16.89 11.99
N TYR A 103 10.85 -15.84 11.19
CA TYR A 103 10.52 -15.91 9.77
C TYR A 103 11.43 -16.93 9.02
N PRO A 104 10.89 -17.79 8.11
CA PRO A 104 9.49 -17.87 7.63
C PRO A 104 8.57 -18.75 8.48
N LYS A 105 8.97 -19.19 9.65
CA LYS A 105 8.09 -19.90 10.59
C LYS A 105 7.11 -18.90 11.22
N ASN A 106 5.97 -19.32 11.67
CA ASN A 106 4.98 -18.47 12.33
C ASN A 106 4.44 -17.31 11.44
N ILE A 107 4.23 -17.59 10.15
CA ILE A 107 3.49 -16.69 9.27
C ILE A 107 2.00 -16.90 9.52
N ASP A 108 1.28 -15.80 9.71
CA ASP A 108 -0.17 -15.83 9.68
C ASP A 108 -0.65 -15.91 8.22
N ASN A 109 -1.40 -16.94 7.87
CA ASN A 109 -1.91 -17.15 6.51
C ASN A 109 -3.39 -16.74 6.34
N ASN A 110 -3.94 -15.99 7.29
CA ASN A 110 -5.32 -15.55 7.20
C ASN A 110 -5.46 -14.31 6.30
N VAL A 111 -6.62 -14.15 5.73
CA VAL A 111 -7.01 -12.93 5.00
C VAL A 111 -7.77 -12.01 5.96
N TYR A 112 -7.50 -10.72 5.86
CA TYR A 112 -8.11 -9.72 6.74
C TYR A 112 -8.90 -8.67 5.97
N GLY A 113 -10.17 -8.51 6.35
CA GLY A 113 -10.95 -7.34 6.00
C GLY A 113 -10.70 -6.18 6.96
N ILE A 114 -11.29 -5.02 6.66
CA ILE A 114 -11.11 -3.78 7.41
C ILE A 114 -12.48 -3.25 7.83
N TYR A 115 -12.61 -2.81 9.09
CA TYR A 115 -13.79 -2.12 9.58
C TYR A 115 -13.43 -0.85 10.35
N ILE A 116 -14.39 0.08 10.49
CA ILE A 116 -14.23 1.25 11.34
C ILE A 116 -14.35 0.80 12.80
N ASP A 117 -13.27 0.99 13.55
CA ASP A 117 -13.23 0.71 15.00
C ASP A 117 -13.93 1.81 15.79
N LYS A 118 -13.51 3.04 15.57
CA LYS A 118 -14.06 4.22 16.24
C LYS A 118 -13.80 5.50 15.45
N TRP A 119 -14.48 6.55 15.86
CA TRP A 119 -14.19 7.90 15.44
C TRP A 119 -13.35 8.60 16.51
N LEU A 120 -12.21 9.14 16.11
CA LEU A 120 -11.30 9.88 16.97
C LEU A 120 -11.09 11.26 16.34
N GLU A 121 -11.49 12.32 17.06
CA GLU A 121 -11.34 13.71 16.62
C GLU A 121 -11.87 13.99 15.19
N GLY A 122 -12.97 13.34 14.83
CA GLY A 122 -13.58 13.48 13.51
C GLY A 122 -13.01 12.57 12.41
N THR A 123 -12.03 11.74 12.73
CA THR A 123 -11.41 10.79 11.81
C THR A 123 -11.77 9.34 12.15
N ALA A 124 -12.06 8.54 11.13
CA ALA A 124 -12.28 7.10 11.29
C ALA A 124 -10.97 6.36 11.50
N THR A 125 -10.87 5.59 12.57
CA THR A 125 -9.77 4.63 12.76
C THR A 125 -10.22 3.24 12.35
N PHE A 126 -9.29 2.44 11.83
CA PHE A 126 -9.58 1.12 11.28
C PHE A 126 -8.95 0.01 12.10
N ARG A 127 -9.60 -1.16 12.03
CA ARG A 127 -9.05 -2.42 12.54
C ARG A 127 -9.28 -3.55 11.56
N PRO A 128 -8.37 -4.54 11.56
CA PRO A 128 -8.58 -5.77 10.81
C PRO A 128 -9.58 -6.70 11.50
N TYR A 129 -10.27 -7.51 10.70
CA TYR A 129 -10.99 -8.70 11.16
C TYR A 129 -10.70 -9.85 10.21
N MET A 130 -10.57 -11.03 10.78
CA MET A 130 -10.27 -12.24 10.01
C MET A 130 -11.46 -12.61 9.12
N LEU A 131 -11.18 -12.86 7.86
CA LEU A 131 -12.15 -13.36 6.89
C LEU A 131 -12.03 -14.88 6.75
N PRO A 132 -13.14 -15.58 6.41
CA PRO A 132 -13.05 -16.96 5.97
C PRO A 132 -12.19 -17.07 4.72
N ALA A 133 -11.45 -18.16 4.56
CA ALA A 133 -10.72 -18.45 3.34
C ALA A 133 -11.67 -18.42 2.13
N ARG A 134 -11.23 -17.82 1.04
CA ARG A 134 -12.01 -17.63 -0.18
C ARG A 134 -11.14 -17.89 -1.41
N GLU A 135 -11.77 -18.30 -2.49
CA GLU A 135 -11.07 -18.56 -3.76
C GLU A 135 -10.99 -17.32 -4.67
N THR A 136 -11.74 -16.28 -4.36
CA THR A 136 -11.82 -15.07 -5.19
C THR A 136 -11.93 -13.82 -4.33
N PRO A 137 -11.37 -12.69 -4.80
CA PRO A 137 -11.49 -11.42 -4.11
C PRO A 137 -12.94 -11.01 -3.89
N THR A 138 -13.18 -10.34 -2.78
CA THR A 138 -14.52 -9.85 -2.40
C THR A 138 -14.50 -8.34 -2.18
N LEU A 139 -15.65 -7.70 -2.46
CA LEU A 139 -15.77 -6.25 -2.28
C LEU A 139 -15.35 -5.81 -0.88
N SER A 140 -14.45 -4.85 -0.83
CA SER A 140 -14.05 -4.14 0.36
C SER A 140 -14.66 -2.73 0.38
N ARG A 141 -14.71 -2.10 1.55
CA ARG A 141 -15.17 -0.72 1.69
C ARG A 141 -14.03 0.27 1.93
N PHE A 142 -12.92 -0.23 2.43
CA PHE A 142 -11.87 0.63 2.95
C PHE A 142 -10.52 0.28 2.35
N TYR A 143 -9.78 1.34 2.03
CA TYR A 143 -8.39 1.30 1.61
C TYR A 143 -7.49 1.03 2.81
N SER A 144 -6.45 0.25 2.60
CA SER A 144 -5.38 0.04 3.58
C SER A 144 -4.06 0.57 3.05
N GLY A 145 -3.43 1.46 3.81
CA GLY A 145 -2.07 1.90 3.54
C GLY A 145 -1.01 0.80 3.68
N HIS A 146 -1.36 -0.32 4.30
CA HIS A 146 -0.45 -1.47 4.40
C HIS A 146 -0.21 -2.15 3.06
N PHE A 147 -1.27 -2.27 2.23
CA PHE A 147 -1.21 -2.96 0.95
C PHE A 147 -2.33 -2.47 0.04
N ALA A 148 -1.98 -1.94 -1.11
CA ALA A 148 -2.92 -1.61 -2.17
C ALA A 148 -2.26 -1.85 -3.53
N PHE A 149 -2.82 -2.78 -4.31
CA PHE A 149 -2.36 -3.15 -5.65
C PHE A 149 -3.45 -2.86 -6.68
N THR A 150 -3.11 -2.16 -7.75
CA THR A 150 -4.06 -1.77 -8.80
C THR A 150 -3.35 -1.37 -10.09
N LEU A 151 -4.12 -0.87 -11.07
CA LEU A 151 -3.60 -0.28 -12.30
C LEU A 151 -2.72 0.93 -12.00
N GLY A 152 -1.63 1.10 -12.77
CA GLY A 152 -0.62 2.12 -12.54
C GLY A 152 -1.16 3.55 -12.54
N GLN A 153 -2.14 3.84 -13.39
CA GLN A 153 -2.80 5.16 -13.47
C GLN A 153 -3.38 5.66 -12.13
N PHE A 154 -3.62 4.77 -11.17
CA PHE A 154 -4.03 5.14 -9.82
C PHE A 154 -3.03 6.10 -9.15
N ALA A 155 -1.75 5.94 -9.40
CA ALA A 155 -0.70 6.81 -8.84
C ALA A 155 -0.85 8.27 -9.31
N GLU A 156 -1.41 8.50 -10.49
CA GLU A 156 -1.67 9.84 -11.02
C GLU A 156 -3.07 10.37 -10.64
N GLU A 157 -4.09 9.52 -10.76
CA GLU A 157 -5.49 9.91 -10.55
C GLU A 157 -5.84 10.10 -9.07
N VAL A 158 -5.29 9.26 -8.18
CA VAL A 158 -5.70 9.19 -6.77
C VAL A 158 -4.48 9.45 -5.87
N LYS A 159 -4.03 10.69 -5.87
CA LYS A 159 -2.88 11.09 -5.04
C LYS A 159 -3.25 11.19 -3.57
N HIS A 160 -2.32 10.83 -2.70
CA HIS A 160 -2.41 11.14 -1.28
C HIS A 160 -2.42 12.65 -1.06
N ASP A 161 -3.19 13.11 -0.07
CA ASP A 161 -3.18 14.51 0.32
C ASP A 161 -1.92 14.81 1.13
N PRO A 162 -0.99 15.66 0.62
CA PRO A 162 0.26 15.93 1.31
C PRO A 162 0.09 16.70 2.63
N LEU A 163 -1.07 17.31 2.85
CA LEU A 163 -1.36 18.04 4.10
C LEU A 163 -1.85 17.10 5.22
N MET A 164 -2.12 15.85 4.91
CA MET A 164 -2.55 14.85 5.89
C MET A 164 -1.33 14.15 6.48
N TYR A 165 -1.10 14.34 7.77
CA TYR A 165 0.11 13.81 8.41
C TYR A 165 0.12 12.28 8.50
N PHE A 166 -0.92 11.65 9.09
CA PHE A 166 -1.01 10.21 9.31
C PHE A 166 -2.46 9.71 9.37
N GLU A 167 -3.16 10.01 10.47
CA GLU A 167 -4.52 9.52 10.70
C GLU A 167 -5.50 10.09 9.65
N GLY A 168 -6.43 9.25 9.19
CA GLY A 168 -7.39 9.64 8.16
C GLY A 168 -7.03 9.18 6.74
N GLU A 169 -5.82 8.67 6.51
CA GLU A 169 -5.42 8.16 5.20
C GLU A 169 -6.42 7.13 4.66
N GLY A 170 -6.71 6.09 5.45
CA GLY A 170 -7.57 5.01 5.02
C GLY A 170 -8.96 5.47 4.55
N ILE A 171 -9.62 6.35 5.31
CA ILE A 171 -10.96 6.85 4.93
C ILE A 171 -10.88 7.80 3.74
N THR A 172 -9.88 8.68 3.71
CA THR A 172 -9.70 9.65 2.63
C THR A 172 -9.38 8.94 1.31
N MET A 173 -8.45 8.00 1.33
CA MET A 173 -8.09 7.23 0.13
C MET A 173 -9.24 6.33 -0.32
N SER A 174 -10.06 5.78 0.59
CA SER A 174 -11.28 5.05 0.22
C SER A 174 -12.25 5.93 -0.54
N ALA A 175 -12.52 7.13 -0.03
CA ALA A 175 -13.45 8.07 -0.66
C ALA A 175 -12.90 8.57 -2.00
N ARG A 176 -11.63 8.92 -2.08
CA ARG A 176 -10.97 9.36 -3.33
C ARG A 176 -10.99 8.26 -4.38
N ALA A 177 -10.55 7.04 -4.04
CA ALA A 177 -10.57 5.91 -4.95
C ALA A 177 -11.98 5.68 -5.52
N TYR A 178 -13.00 5.66 -4.65
CA TYR A 178 -14.39 5.50 -5.07
C TYR A 178 -14.86 6.63 -6.02
N THR A 179 -14.53 7.89 -5.74
CA THR A 179 -14.92 9.03 -6.59
C THR A 179 -14.23 9.03 -7.96
N TYR A 180 -13.10 8.34 -8.09
CA TYR A 180 -12.38 8.11 -9.35
C TYR A 180 -12.79 6.81 -10.05
N GLY A 181 -13.80 6.11 -9.52
CA GLY A 181 -14.39 4.91 -10.13
C GLY A 181 -13.63 3.62 -9.84
N TYR A 182 -12.82 3.58 -8.79
CA TYR A 182 -12.16 2.35 -8.33
C TYR A 182 -13.08 1.55 -7.41
N ASP A 183 -13.16 0.25 -7.68
CA ASP A 183 -13.84 -0.71 -6.83
C ASP A 183 -12.79 -1.43 -5.96
N LEU A 184 -12.97 -1.37 -4.64
CA LEU A 184 -12.04 -1.95 -3.69
C LEU A 184 -12.39 -3.41 -3.40
N PHE A 185 -11.38 -4.27 -3.38
CA PHE A 185 -11.50 -5.71 -3.10
C PHE A 185 -10.49 -6.14 -2.04
N THR A 186 -10.90 -7.07 -1.19
CA THR A 186 -10.00 -7.83 -0.32
C THR A 186 -9.69 -9.16 -1.02
N PRO A 187 -8.40 -9.60 -1.04
CA PRO A 187 -7.96 -10.83 -1.65
C PRO A 187 -8.75 -12.06 -1.20
#